data_19c0f6776b2df1bef78a4198519e47e2
#
_entry.id   19c0f6776b2df1bef78a4198519e47e2
#
_cell.length_a   1.000
_cell.length_b   1.000
_cell.length_c   1.000
_cell.angle_alpha   90.00
_cell.angle_beta   90.00
_cell.angle_gamma   90.00
#
_symmetry.space_group_name_H-M   'P 1'
#
loop_
_entity.id
_entity.type
_entity.pdbx_description
1 polymer ?
#
loop_
_entity_poly.entity_id
_entity_poly.type
_entity_poly.pdbx_seq_one_letter_code
_entity_poly.pdbx_strand_id
1 'polypeptide(L)'
;MEDDGIWILQMADLPNMLLNNMFDNICHEHLTYFHIAPLEYLLKKCNLKLVNIEKNNINGSSYRFFIKKDHNLITSETDLENLNRERLFEFNLGLDTQKPFEDFKSNIERNKNELLFFLN
;
A
#
# COMPACT_ATOMS: atom_id res chain seq x y z
N MET A 1 -12.65 11.00 16.44
CA MET A 1 -11.78 10.00 17.10
C MET A 1 -11.38 10.57 18.45
N GLU A 2 -11.51 9.78 19.52
CA GLU A 2 -11.09 10.16 20.88
C GLU A 2 -9.57 10.35 20.94
N ASP A 3 -9.05 10.97 22.02
CA ASP A 3 -7.62 11.32 22.08
C ASP A 3 -6.69 10.10 22.14
N ASP A 4 -7.14 9.01 22.76
CA ASP A 4 -6.45 7.72 22.83
C ASP A 4 -6.92 6.71 21.78
N GLY A 5 -7.85 7.12 20.90
CA GLY A 5 -8.44 6.27 19.88
C GLY A 5 -7.43 5.81 18.83
N ILE A 6 -7.68 4.62 18.28
CA ILE A 6 -6.96 4.07 17.11
C ILE A 6 -7.94 3.96 15.96
N TRP A 7 -7.56 4.49 14.80
CA TRP A 7 -8.25 4.23 13.55
C TRP A 7 -7.51 3.12 12.79
N ILE A 8 -8.23 2.05 12.50
CA ILE A 8 -7.70 0.93 11.70
C ILE A 8 -8.28 1.03 10.31
N LEU A 9 -7.42 1.15 9.31
CA LEU A 9 -7.76 1.25 7.91
C LEU A 9 -7.17 0.08 7.13
N GLN A 10 -8.00 -0.70 6.45
CA GLN A 10 -7.54 -1.79 5.59
C GLN A 10 -7.79 -1.46 4.12
N MET A 11 -6.81 -1.69 3.28
CA MET A 11 -6.88 -1.46 1.83
C MET A 11 -5.93 -2.36 1.06
N ALA A 12 -6.08 -2.41 -0.26
CA ALA A 12 -5.21 -3.19 -1.14
C ALA A 12 -3.73 -2.81 -0.93
N ASP A 13 -2.87 -3.81 -0.93
CA ASP A 13 -1.41 -3.68 -0.89
C ASP A 13 -0.91 -3.31 -2.29
N LEU A 14 -0.77 -2.02 -2.56
CA LEU A 14 -0.30 -1.52 -3.86
C LEU A 14 1.08 -2.07 -4.26
N PRO A 15 2.09 -2.10 -3.38
CA PRO A 15 3.37 -2.73 -3.70
C PRO A 15 3.23 -4.17 -4.22
N ASN A 16 2.46 -4.99 -3.51
CA ASN A 16 2.25 -6.38 -3.89
C ASN A 16 1.46 -6.51 -5.21
N MET A 17 0.47 -5.64 -5.42
CA MET A 17 -0.29 -5.56 -6.67
C MET A 17 0.63 -5.32 -7.87
N LEU A 18 1.56 -4.37 -7.76
CA LEU A 18 2.52 -4.04 -8.84
C LEU A 18 3.51 -5.17 -9.08
N LEU A 19 4.08 -5.76 -8.01
CA LEU A 19 5.06 -6.85 -8.09
C LEU A 19 4.51 -8.13 -8.72
N ASN A 20 3.28 -8.48 -8.37
CA ASN A 20 2.64 -9.72 -8.79
C ASN A 20 1.68 -9.55 -9.97
N ASN A 21 1.70 -8.37 -10.59
CA ASN A 21 0.88 -8.04 -11.74
C ASN A 21 -0.62 -8.32 -11.53
N MET A 22 -1.14 -7.97 -10.34
CA MET A 22 -2.51 -8.21 -9.91
C MET A 22 -3.46 -7.15 -10.49
N PHE A 23 -3.62 -7.13 -11.80
CA PHE A 23 -4.44 -6.14 -12.52
C PHE A 23 -5.94 -6.30 -12.27
N ASP A 24 -6.38 -7.45 -11.79
CA ASP A 24 -7.75 -7.73 -11.35
C ASP A 24 -8.20 -6.85 -10.16
N ASN A 25 -7.24 -6.31 -9.40
CA ASN A 25 -7.52 -5.30 -8.38
C ASN A 25 -7.87 -3.92 -8.95
N ILE A 26 -7.66 -3.69 -10.25
CA ILE A 26 -8.08 -2.46 -10.92
C ILE A 26 -9.56 -2.56 -11.28
N CYS A 27 -10.41 -1.96 -10.47
CA CYS A 27 -11.84 -1.95 -10.66
C CYS A 27 -12.43 -0.56 -10.37
N HIS A 28 -13.66 -0.32 -10.85
CA HIS A 28 -14.34 0.97 -10.72
C HIS A 28 -14.63 1.39 -9.26
N GLU A 29 -14.60 0.43 -8.33
CA GLU A 29 -14.80 0.69 -6.90
C GLU A 29 -13.52 1.17 -6.21
N HIS A 30 -12.35 0.88 -6.77
CA HIS A 30 -11.05 1.30 -6.25
C HIS A 30 -10.61 2.61 -6.90
N LEU A 31 -11.16 3.71 -6.43
CA LEU A 31 -10.86 5.04 -6.97
C LEU A 31 -9.44 5.52 -6.68
N THR A 32 -8.80 4.96 -5.65
CA THR A 32 -7.48 5.39 -5.18
C THR A 32 -6.71 4.19 -4.62
N TYR A 33 -5.43 4.14 -4.93
CA TYR A 33 -4.49 3.17 -4.38
C TYR A 33 -3.44 3.92 -3.57
N PHE A 34 -3.24 3.48 -2.33
CA PHE A 34 -2.27 4.08 -1.44
C PHE A 34 -1.09 3.15 -1.16
N HIS A 35 0.06 3.76 -0.97
CA HIS A 35 1.19 3.20 -0.26
C HIS A 35 1.57 4.13 0.89
N ILE A 36 2.61 3.81 1.66
CA ILE A 36 2.86 4.48 2.95
C ILE A 36 3.09 5.99 2.78
N ALA A 37 3.98 6.40 1.88
CA ALA A 37 4.39 7.80 1.80
C ALA A 37 3.25 8.78 1.48
N PRO A 38 2.38 8.56 0.46
CA PRO A 38 1.24 9.45 0.22
C PRO A 38 0.21 9.40 1.35
N LEU A 39 0.01 8.24 1.98
CA LEU A 39 -0.89 8.12 3.12
C LEU A 39 -0.38 8.95 4.30
N GLU A 40 0.89 8.84 4.66
CA GLU A 40 1.50 9.64 5.73
C GLU A 40 1.42 11.14 5.45
N TYR A 41 1.63 11.54 4.20
CA TYR A 41 1.47 12.95 3.80
C TYR A 41 0.04 13.47 4.07
N LEU A 42 -0.98 12.69 3.72
CA LEU A 42 -2.39 13.05 3.98
C LEU A 42 -2.71 13.06 5.47
N LEU A 43 -2.29 12.04 6.20
CA LEU A 43 -2.50 11.93 7.64
C LEU A 43 -1.90 13.12 8.40
N LYS A 44 -0.70 13.54 8.04
CA LYS A 44 -0.04 14.70 8.63
C LYS A 44 -0.85 15.98 8.47
N LYS A 45 -1.52 16.18 7.32
CA LYS A 45 -2.40 17.34 7.11
C LYS A 45 -3.64 17.34 8.02
N CYS A 46 -4.00 16.18 8.54
CA CYS A 46 -5.13 15.99 9.45
C CYS A 46 -4.71 15.86 10.92
N ASN A 47 -3.44 16.16 11.26
CA ASN A 47 -2.85 15.94 12.60
C ASN A 47 -2.99 14.48 13.06
N LEU A 48 -2.84 13.56 12.12
CA LEU A 48 -2.83 12.12 12.32
C LEU A 48 -1.47 11.53 11.96
N LYS A 49 -1.16 10.37 12.52
CA LYS A 49 0.09 9.68 12.32
C LYS A 49 -0.13 8.18 12.15
N LEU A 50 0.57 7.59 11.21
CA LEU A 50 0.69 6.15 11.06
C LEU A 50 1.64 5.62 12.14
N VAL A 51 1.17 4.67 12.95
CA VAL A 51 1.91 4.13 14.10
C VAL A 51 2.29 2.68 13.94
N ASN A 52 1.56 1.91 13.15
CA ASN A 52 1.89 0.52 12.81
C ASN A 52 1.28 0.14 11.46
N ILE A 53 1.82 -0.93 10.89
CA ILE A 53 1.32 -1.55 9.66
C ILE A 53 1.41 -3.07 9.78
N GLU A 54 0.39 -3.75 9.29
CA GLU A 54 0.36 -5.19 9.14
C GLU A 54 -0.02 -5.57 7.72
N LYS A 55 0.52 -6.67 7.23
CA LYS A 55 0.06 -7.32 5.99
C LYS A 55 -0.78 -8.54 6.30
N ASN A 56 -1.78 -8.79 5.49
CA ASN A 56 -2.58 -10.00 5.53
C ASN A 56 -2.91 -10.48 4.10
N ASN A 57 -3.40 -11.71 3.99
CA ASN A 57 -3.64 -12.35 2.69
C ASN A 57 -5.08 -12.15 2.16
N ILE A 58 -5.81 -11.20 2.70
CA ILE A 58 -7.17 -10.90 2.24
C ILE A 58 -7.09 -10.28 0.83
N ASN A 59 -7.90 -10.79 -0.09
CA ASN A 59 -7.95 -10.34 -1.49
C ASN A 59 -6.56 -10.33 -2.19
N GLY A 60 -5.74 -11.35 -1.92
CA GLY A 60 -4.41 -11.49 -2.50
C GLY A 60 -3.27 -10.79 -1.75
N SER A 61 -3.51 -9.72 -1.09
CA SER A 61 -2.73 -9.03 -0.05
C SER A 61 -3.40 -7.72 0.31
N SER A 62 -3.42 -7.38 1.59
CA SER A 62 -3.93 -6.11 2.08
C SER A 62 -3.01 -5.53 3.15
N TYR A 63 -2.88 -4.22 3.15
CA TYR A 63 -2.33 -3.45 4.27
C TYR A 63 -3.42 -3.17 5.29
N ARG A 64 -3.06 -3.32 6.56
CA ARG A 64 -3.83 -2.80 7.70
C ARG A 64 -3.00 -1.73 8.38
N PHE A 65 -3.43 -0.48 8.24
CA PHE A 65 -2.79 0.69 8.81
C PHE A 65 -3.39 1.01 10.17
N PHE A 66 -2.55 1.28 11.15
CA PHE A 66 -2.95 1.73 12.48
C PHE A 66 -2.58 3.19 12.65
N ILE A 67 -3.59 4.03 12.90
CA ILE A 67 -3.48 5.48 12.84
C ILE A 67 -3.92 6.06 14.17
N LYS A 68 -3.16 7.01 14.70
CA LYS A 68 -3.45 7.76 15.92
C LYS A 68 -3.38 9.27 15.68
N LYS A 69 -3.89 10.05 16.64
CA LYS A 69 -3.63 11.48 16.67
C LYS A 69 -2.13 11.74 16.90
N ASP A 70 -1.58 12.76 16.24
CA ASP A 70 -0.13 13.02 16.23
C ASP A 70 0.45 13.36 17.61
N HIS A 71 -0.37 13.94 18.51
CA HIS A 71 0.05 14.24 19.89
C HIS A 71 0.11 13.01 20.81
N ASN A 72 -0.42 11.86 20.39
CA ASN A 72 -0.39 10.60 21.15
C ASN A 72 0.76 9.71 20.66
N LEU A 73 1.97 9.95 21.19
CA LEU A 73 3.23 9.42 20.67
C LEU A 73 3.64 8.06 21.22
N ILE A 74 2.77 7.35 21.95
CA ILE A 74 3.12 6.01 22.44
C ILE A 74 3.00 5.00 21.29
N THR A 75 4.12 4.72 20.65
CA THR A 75 4.28 3.65 19.67
C THR A 75 5.27 2.65 20.24
N SER A 76 4.96 1.36 20.20
CA SER A 76 5.90 0.33 20.64
C SER A 76 7.11 0.25 19.69
N GLU A 77 8.24 -0.24 20.18
CA GLU A 77 9.43 -0.45 19.36
C GLU A 77 9.14 -1.41 18.19
N THR A 78 8.42 -2.50 18.46
CA THR A 78 7.99 -3.48 17.45
C THR A 78 7.13 -2.86 16.37
N ASP A 79 6.17 -1.99 16.73
CA ASP A 79 5.31 -1.29 15.76
C ASP A 79 6.13 -0.37 14.85
N LEU A 80 7.10 0.34 15.43
CA LEU A 80 8.00 1.21 14.69
C LEU A 80 8.91 0.42 13.74
N GLU A 81 9.43 -0.72 14.18
CA GLU A 81 10.23 -1.62 13.35
C GLU A 81 9.41 -2.14 12.16
N ASN A 82 8.17 -2.59 12.38
CA ASN A 82 7.27 -3.02 11.33
C ASN A 82 7.07 -1.93 10.28
N LEU A 83 6.78 -0.72 10.73
CA LEU A 83 6.56 0.42 9.85
C LEU A 83 7.81 0.80 9.06
N ASN A 84 8.98 0.82 9.70
CA ASN A 84 10.24 1.14 9.05
C ASN A 84 10.66 0.08 8.02
N ARG A 85 10.39 -1.19 8.31
CA ARG A 85 10.61 -2.28 7.34
C ARG A 85 9.78 -2.10 6.09
N GLU A 86 8.51 -1.78 6.22
CA GLU A 86 7.63 -1.57 5.06
C GLU A 86 7.96 -0.28 4.30
N ARG A 87 8.35 0.80 4.98
CA ARG A 87 8.85 2.02 4.33
C ARG A 87 10.10 1.75 3.48
N LEU A 88 11.04 0.99 4.02
CA LEU A 88 12.26 0.61 3.31
C LEU A 88 11.94 -0.29 2.10
N PHE A 89 11.00 -1.22 2.25
CA PHE A 89 10.54 -2.07 1.16
C PHE A 89 9.94 -1.24 0.02
N GLU A 90 9.02 -0.31 0.30
CA GLU A 90 8.42 0.57 -0.68
C GLU A 90 9.44 1.49 -1.36
N PHE A 91 10.40 2.02 -0.59
CA PHE A 91 11.50 2.83 -1.12
C PHE A 91 12.38 2.03 -2.09
N ASN A 92 12.77 0.83 -1.71
CA ASN A 92 13.60 -0.06 -2.56
C ASN A 92 12.86 -0.51 -3.82
N LEU A 93 11.54 -0.57 -3.78
CA LEU A 93 10.69 -0.84 -4.95
C LEU A 93 10.61 0.35 -5.90
N GLY A 94 10.99 1.53 -5.45
CA GLY A 94 10.99 2.77 -6.24
C GLY A 94 9.60 3.38 -6.44
N LEU A 95 8.70 3.23 -5.44
CA LEU A 95 7.33 3.77 -5.53
C LEU A 95 7.25 5.30 -5.56
N ASP A 96 8.36 5.98 -5.31
CA ASP A 96 8.54 7.42 -5.51
C ASP A 96 8.83 7.79 -6.98
N THR A 97 8.93 6.80 -7.86
CA THR A 97 9.19 6.96 -9.30
C THR A 97 8.05 6.39 -10.14
N GLN A 98 8.07 6.64 -11.45
CA GLN A 98 7.09 6.06 -12.38
C GLN A 98 7.41 4.60 -12.77
N LYS A 99 8.65 4.17 -12.57
CA LYS A 99 9.13 2.88 -13.10
C LYS A 99 8.30 1.66 -12.69
N PRO A 100 7.93 1.43 -11.43
CA PRO A 100 7.11 0.26 -11.07
C PRO A 100 5.74 0.24 -11.76
N PHE A 101 5.16 1.40 -12.03
CA PHE A 101 3.88 1.54 -12.72
C PHE A 101 4.01 1.27 -14.22
N GLU A 102 5.10 1.71 -14.85
CA GLU A 102 5.42 1.42 -16.25
C GLU A 102 5.71 -0.07 -16.46
N ASP A 103 6.45 -0.69 -15.54
CA ASP A 103 6.73 -2.13 -15.55
C ASP A 103 5.43 -2.93 -15.41
N PHE A 104 4.55 -2.53 -14.50
CA PHE A 104 3.23 -3.13 -14.32
C PHE A 104 2.40 -3.06 -15.61
N LYS A 105 2.30 -1.89 -16.23
CA LYS A 105 1.62 -1.71 -17.52
C LYS A 105 2.20 -2.61 -18.59
N SER A 106 3.52 -2.65 -18.73
CA SER A 106 4.22 -3.46 -19.72
C SER A 106 3.98 -4.96 -19.50
N ASN A 107 3.92 -5.40 -18.24
CA ASN A 107 3.61 -6.78 -17.90
C ASN A 107 2.16 -7.16 -18.26
N ILE A 108 1.20 -6.27 -18.07
CA ILE A 108 -0.20 -6.48 -18.50
C ILE A 108 -0.27 -6.67 -20.01
N GLU A 109 0.37 -5.79 -20.79
CA GLU A 109 0.37 -5.89 -22.26
C GLU A 109 1.06 -7.18 -22.74
N ARG A 110 2.15 -7.58 -22.10
CA ARG A 110 2.81 -8.86 -22.40
C ARG A 110 1.89 -10.04 -22.15
N ASN A 111 1.26 -10.12 -20.96
CA ASN A 111 0.35 -11.20 -20.60
C ASN A 111 -0.83 -11.29 -21.56
N LYS A 112 -1.39 -10.14 -21.96
CA LYS A 112 -2.44 -10.05 -22.97
C LYS A 112 -2.01 -10.67 -24.30
N ASN A 113 -0.82 -10.29 -24.79
CA ASN A 113 -0.31 -10.78 -26.08
C ASN A 113 0.00 -12.29 -26.03
N GLU A 114 0.56 -12.79 -24.93
CA GLU A 114 0.80 -14.21 -24.71
C GLU A 114 -0.51 -15.01 -24.70
N LEU A 115 -1.54 -14.50 -24.01
CA LEU A 115 -2.86 -15.13 -23.99
C LEU A 115 -3.50 -15.15 -25.38
N LEU A 116 -3.46 -14.04 -26.12
CA LEU A 116 -3.99 -13.98 -27.49
C LEU A 116 -3.26 -14.95 -28.43
N PHE A 117 -1.94 -15.07 -28.29
CA PHE A 117 -1.16 -16.04 -29.06
C PHE A 117 -1.55 -17.49 -28.74
N PHE A 118 -1.81 -17.79 -27.46
CA PHE A 118 -2.23 -19.13 -27.02
C PHE A 118 -3.64 -19.49 -27.53
N LEU A 119 -4.54 -18.52 -27.63
CA LEU A 119 -5.94 -18.73 -28.04
C LEU A 119 -6.13 -18.80 -29.57
N ASN A 120 -5.16 -18.37 -30.35
CA ASN A 120 -5.15 -18.42 -31.82
C ASN A 120 -4.39 -19.63 -32.36
#